data_b9537e122f5a2122265b2f99c8413ff1
#
_entry.id   b9537e122f5a2122265b2f99c8413ff1
#
_cell.length_a   1.000
_cell.length_b   1.000
_cell.length_c   1.000
_cell.angle_alpha   90.00
_cell.angle_beta   90.00
_cell.angle_gamma   90.00
#
_symmetry.space_group_name_H-M   'P 1'
#
loop_
_entity.id
_entity.type
_entity.pdbx_description
1 polymer ?
#
loop_
_entity_poly.entity_id
_entity_poly.type
_entity_poly.pdbx_seq_one_letter_code
_entity_poly.pdbx_strand_id
1 'polypeptide(L)'
;MELTVGAAATQTGWSPRMLRYLEDSALVVPARRPSGYRVYGVRDVNQLRSLRELRRCFGVELTDLAFAGRLRQEPGLRDAVHTWLSGRESALEWEQKKHERLLAA
;
A
#
# COMPACT_ATOMS: atom_id res chain seq x y z
N MET A 1 3.45 19.04 -14.84
CA MET A 1 3.66 17.93 -15.78
C MET A 1 2.59 16.88 -15.55
N GLU A 2 1.89 16.50 -16.60
CA GLU A 2 0.85 15.47 -16.53
C GLU A 2 1.17 14.39 -17.56
N LEU A 3 1.26 13.14 -17.10
CA LEU A 3 1.61 12.01 -17.93
C LEU A 3 0.46 11.04 -18.06
N THR A 4 0.29 10.47 -19.25
CA THR A 4 -0.60 9.32 -19.45
C THR A 4 0.00 8.07 -18.78
N VAL A 5 -0.79 7.00 -18.67
CA VAL A 5 -0.31 5.70 -18.17
C VAL A 5 0.91 5.24 -18.96
N GLY A 6 0.85 5.31 -20.30
CA GLY A 6 1.97 4.89 -21.16
C GLY A 6 3.22 5.70 -20.92
N ALA A 7 3.10 7.02 -20.85
CA ALA A 7 4.23 7.91 -20.61
C ALA A 7 4.81 7.70 -19.20
N ALA A 8 3.97 7.55 -18.19
CA ALA A 8 4.41 7.26 -16.84
C ALA A 8 5.15 5.92 -16.77
N ALA A 9 4.64 4.90 -17.42
CA ALA A 9 5.30 3.59 -17.50
C ALA A 9 6.70 3.71 -18.11
N THR A 10 6.80 4.44 -19.23
CA THR A 10 8.09 4.63 -19.91
C THR A 10 9.08 5.38 -19.02
N GLN A 11 8.66 6.44 -18.35
CA GLN A 11 9.56 7.27 -17.54
C GLN A 11 9.97 6.61 -16.22
N THR A 12 9.10 5.82 -15.63
CA THR A 12 9.35 5.23 -14.31
C THR A 12 9.87 3.80 -14.36
N GLY A 13 9.71 3.13 -15.51
CA GLY A 13 10.08 1.72 -15.66
C GLY A 13 9.05 0.74 -15.12
N TRP A 14 7.92 1.23 -14.56
CA TRP A 14 6.81 0.38 -14.19
C TRP A 14 5.99 0.01 -15.43
N SER A 15 5.52 -1.25 -15.51
CA SER A 15 4.61 -1.62 -16.58
C SER A 15 3.22 -1.01 -16.34
N PRO A 16 2.42 -0.79 -17.39
CA PRO A 16 1.03 -0.33 -17.21
C PRO A 16 0.22 -1.23 -16.30
N ARG A 17 0.43 -2.55 -16.38
CA ARG A 17 -0.24 -3.52 -15.53
C ARG A 17 0.11 -3.29 -14.05
N MET A 18 1.38 -3.04 -13.75
CA MET A 18 1.82 -2.80 -12.40
C MET A 18 1.32 -1.45 -11.87
N LEU A 19 1.24 -0.43 -12.72
CA LEU A 19 0.65 0.85 -12.34
C LEU A 19 -0.81 0.67 -11.93
N ARG A 20 -1.56 -0.18 -12.63
CA ARG A 20 -2.94 -0.51 -12.26
C ARG A 20 -3.01 -1.24 -10.92
N TYR A 21 -2.11 -2.18 -10.68
CA TYR A 21 -2.02 -2.88 -9.40
C TYR A 21 -1.75 -1.90 -8.26
N LEU A 22 -0.84 -0.95 -8.44
CA LEU A 22 -0.50 0.06 -7.44
C LEU A 22 -1.71 0.97 -7.14
N GLU A 23 -2.50 1.29 -8.15
CA GLU A 23 -3.74 2.04 -7.94
C GLU A 23 -4.77 1.23 -7.17
N ASP A 24 -4.98 -0.02 -7.55
CA ASP A 24 -5.94 -0.93 -6.88
C ASP A 24 -5.56 -1.16 -5.42
N SER A 25 -4.27 -1.19 -5.13
CA SER A 25 -3.73 -1.34 -3.78
C SER A 25 -3.65 -0.02 -3.00
N ALA A 26 -4.10 1.09 -3.60
CA ALA A 26 -4.09 2.44 -3.04
C ALA A 26 -2.67 2.90 -2.64
N LEU A 27 -1.64 2.40 -3.29
CA LEU A 27 -0.25 2.79 -3.04
C LEU A 27 0.15 4.02 -3.85
N VAL A 28 -0.20 4.04 -5.13
CA VAL A 28 -0.03 5.21 -6.00
C VAL A 28 -1.32 5.39 -6.79
N VAL A 29 -2.10 6.40 -6.42
CA VAL A 29 -3.42 6.66 -7.02
C VAL A 29 -3.35 7.95 -7.83
N PRO A 30 -3.33 7.85 -9.17
CA PRO A 30 -3.31 9.04 -10.00
C PRO A 30 -4.65 9.74 -10.01
N ALA A 31 -4.64 11.04 -10.34
CA ALA A 31 -5.86 11.76 -10.61
C ALA A 31 -6.49 11.24 -11.91
N ARG A 32 -7.75 11.57 -12.12
CA ARG A 32 -8.45 11.23 -13.36
C ARG A 32 -9.03 12.49 -13.98
N ARG A 33 -8.97 12.56 -15.32
CA ARG A 33 -9.67 13.59 -16.05
C ARG A 33 -11.17 13.28 -16.05
N PRO A 34 -12.04 14.27 -16.35
CA PRO A 34 -13.49 14.02 -16.46
C PRO A 34 -13.84 12.90 -17.44
N SER A 35 -12.98 12.65 -18.46
CA SER A 35 -13.14 11.55 -19.41
C SER A 35 -12.81 10.16 -18.82
N GLY A 36 -12.29 10.10 -17.59
CA GLY A 36 -11.90 8.85 -16.92
C GLY A 36 -10.46 8.44 -17.10
N TYR A 37 -9.69 9.15 -17.95
CA TYR A 37 -8.28 8.83 -18.15
C TYR A 37 -7.44 9.19 -16.93
N ARG A 38 -6.48 8.31 -16.60
CA ARG A 38 -5.52 8.52 -15.51
C ARG A 38 -4.50 9.58 -15.91
N VAL A 39 -4.14 10.43 -14.97
CA VAL A 39 -3.13 11.48 -15.15
C VAL A 39 -2.12 11.38 -14.01
N TYR A 40 -0.87 11.12 -14.36
CA TYR A 40 0.22 11.01 -13.39
C TYR A 40 0.97 12.35 -13.33
N GLY A 41 0.89 13.01 -12.17
CA GLY A 41 1.60 14.26 -11.92
C GLY A 41 3.02 14.03 -11.40
N VAL A 42 3.71 15.13 -11.10
CA VAL A 42 5.09 15.08 -10.58
C VAL A 42 5.18 14.25 -9.29
N ARG A 43 4.22 14.40 -8.38
CA ARG A 43 4.20 13.65 -7.11
C ARG A 43 4.09 12.15 -7.36
N ASP A 44 3.21 11.76 -8.29
CA ASP A 44 3.00 10.35 -8.64
C ASP A 44 4.27 9.75 -9.25
N VAL A 45 4.91 10.47 -10.16
CA VAL A 45 6.15 10.03 -10.81
C VAL A 45 7.27 9.86 -9.78
N ASN A 46 7.43 10.83 -8.88
CA ASN A 46 8.43 10.75 -7.83
C ASN A 46 8.15 9.58 -6.89
N GLN A 47 6.90 9.36 -6.54
CA GLN A 47 6.49 8.24 -5.68
C GLN A 47 6.76 6.90 -6.36
N LEU A 48 6.48 6.79 -7.65
CA LEU A 48 6.75 5.57 -8.41
C LEU A 48 8.25 5.27 -8.47
N ARG A 49 9.09 6.28 -8.70
CA ARG A 49 10.54 6.12 -8.71
C ARG A 49 11.07 5.71 -7.34
N SER A 50 10.60 6.38 -6.29
CA SER A 50 10.99 6.06 -4.91
C SER A 50 10.59 4.65 -4.52
N LEU A 51 9.43 4.19 -4.98
CA LEU A 51 8.95 2.85 -4.71
C LEU A 51 9.85 1.79 -5.35
N ARG A 52 10.30 2.02 -6.59
CA ARG A 52 11.26 1.12 -7.25
C ARG A 52 12.57 1.04 -6.47
N GLU A 53 13.08 2.19 -6.04
CA GLU A 53 14.31 2.24 -5.23
C GLU A 53 14.14 1.51 -3.90
N LEU A 54 13.01 1.70 -3.24
CA LEU A 54 12.70 1.01 -1.99
C LEU A 54 12.75 -0.51 -2.18
N ARG A 55 12.12 -1.01 -3.24
CA ARG A 55 12.11 -2.43 -3.54
C ARG A 55 13.52 -2.94 -3.87
N ARG A 56 14.25 -2.19 -4.67
CA ARG A 56 15.60 -2.58 -5.07
C ARG A 56 16.58 -2.61 -3.88
N CYS A 57 16.48 -1.59 -3.00
CA CYS A 57 17.41 -1.47 -1.87
C CYS A 57 17.10 -2.45 -0.74
N PHE A 58 15.84 -2.76 -0.51
CA PHE A 58 15.41 -3.53 0.67
C PHE A 58 14.78 -4.88 0.34
N GLY A 59 14.64 -5.22 -0.94
CA GLY A 59 14.03 -6.49 -1.34
C GLY A 59 12.57 -6.64 -0.96
N VAL A 60 11.84 -5.52 -0.84
CA VAL A 60 10.44 -5.54 -0.42
C VAL A 60 9.54 -6.00 -1.56
N GLU A 61 8.62 -6.91 -1.27
CA GLU A 61 7.65 -7.41 -2.24
C GLU A 61 6.44 -6.48 -2.35
N LEU A 62 5.73 -6.54 -3.49
CA LEU A 62 4.53 -5.71 -3.68
C LEU A 62 3.42 -6.04 -2.68
N THR A 63 3.32 -7.31 -2.27
CA THR A 63 2.35 -7.74 -1.25
C THR A 63 2.65 -7.08 0.10
N ASP A 64 3.93 -6.92 0.45
CA ASP A 64 4.33 -6.20 1.67
C ASP A 64 3.89 -4.75 1.60
N LEU A 65 4.07 -4.13 0.43
CA LEU A 65 3.69 -2.74 0.21
C LEU A 65 2.17 -2.55 0.23
N ALA A 66 1.41 -3.51 -0.29
CA ALA A 66 -0.05 -3.49 -0.23
C ALA A 66 -0.53 -3.53 1.23
N PHE A 67 0.12 -4.34 2.07
CA PHE A 67 -0.16 -4.37 3.50
C PHE A 67 0.16 -3.03 4.16
N ALA A 68 1.28 -2.41 3.84
CA ALA A 68 1.63 -1.07 4.33
C ALA A 68 0.56 -0.03 3.94
N GLY A 69 0.03 -0.14 2.72
CA GLY A 69 -1.07 0.70 2.26
C GLY A 69 -2.34 0.53 3.13
N ARG A 70 -2.66 -0.70 3.49
CA ARG A 70 -3.77 -0.99 4.39
C ARG A 70 -3.57 -0.37 5.76
N LEU A 71 -2.36 -0.43 6.31
CA LEU A 71 -2.03 0.20 7.59
C LEU A 71 -2.32 1.69 7.56
N ARG A 72 -2.03 2.35 6.43
CA ARG A 72 -2.31 3.77 6.28
C ARG A 72 -3.80 4.08 6.25
N GLN A 73 -4.60 3.19 5.65
CA GLN A 73 -6.03 3.41 5.43
C GLN A 73 -6.92 2.90 6.57
N GLU A 74 -6.44 1.95 7.34
CA GLU A 74 -7.21 1.27 8.39
C GLU A 74 -6.57 1.52 9.76
N PRO A 75 -6.98 2.59 10.48
CA PRO A 75 -6.39 2.92 11.77
C PRO A 75 -6.47 1.80 12.81
N GLY A 76 -7.57 1.05 12.84
CA GLY A 76 -7.72 -0.08 13.74
C GLY A 76 -6.68 -1.17 13.48
N LEU A 77 -6.43 -1.49 12.21
CA LEU A 77 -5.40 -2.46 11.83
C LEU A 77 -4.01 -1.93 12.23
N ARG A 78 -3.75 -0.66 11.93
CA ARG A 78 -2.46 -0.04 12.27
C ARG A 78 -2.18 -0.10 13.76
N ASP A 79 -3.16 0.21 14.59
CA ASP A 79 -3.03 0.18 16.05
C ASP A 79 -2.79 -1.24 16.55
N ALA A 80 -3.52 -2.21 16.02
CA ALA A 80 -3.35 -3.62 16.37
C ALA A 80 -1.96 -4.14 16.00
N VAL A 81 -1.48 -3.82 14.81
CA VAL A 81 -0.13 -4.22 14.35
C VAL A 81 0.94 -3.54 15.20
N HIS A 82 0.77 -2.26 15.48
CA HIS A 82 1.72 -1.51 16.32
C HIS A 82 1.80 -2.11 17.73
N THR A 83 0.67 -2.44 18.32
CA THR A 83 0.61 -3.08 19.65
C THR A 83 1.31 -4.44 19.60
N TRP A 84 1.04 -5.24 18.59
CA TRP A 84 1.70 -6.54 18.40
C TRP A 84 3.20 -6.40 18.25
N LEU A 85 3.66 -5.46 17.43
CA LEU A 85 5.09 -5.22 17.20
C LEU A 85 5.81 -4.75 18.48
N SER A 86 5.12 -4.01 19.35
CA SER A 86 5.69 -3.53 20.61
C SER A 86 5.79 -4.61 21.68
N GLY A 87 5.21 -5.79 21.43
CA GLY A 87 5.24 -6.91 22.38
C GLY A 87 4.44 -6.65 23.65
N ARG A 88 3.45 -5.76 23.62
CA ARG A 88 2.63 -5.45 24.81
C ARG A 88 1.68 -6.59 25.13
N GLU A 89 1.42 -6.79 26.42
CA GLU A 89 0.52 -7.83 26.92
C GLU A 89 -0.89 -7.74 26.35
N SER A 90 -1.36 -6.53 26.05
CA SER A 90 -2.68 -6.30 25.47
C SER A 90 -2.92 -7.08 24.16
N ALA A 91 -1.87 -7.37 23.39
CA ALA A 91 -1.98 -8.19 22.19
C ALA A 91 -2.28 -9.65 22.56
N LEU A 92 -1.63 -10.16 23.60
CA LEU A 92 -1.88 -11.53 24.10
C LEU A 92 -3.28 -11.65 24.70
N GLU A 93 -3.70 -10.65 25.47
CA GLU A 93 -5.04 -10.60 26.04
C GLU A 93 -6.11 -10.59 24.95
N TRP A 94 -5.87 -9.88 23.87
CA TRP A 94 -6.79 -9.83 22.75
C TRP A 94 -6.93 -11.20 22.08
N GLU A 95 -5.83 -11.91 21.88
CA GLU A 95 -5.83 -13.26 21.31
C GLU A 95 -6.52 -14.25 22.24
N GLN A 96 -6.28 -14.18 23.55
CA GLN A 96 -6.95 -15.00 24.54
C GLN A 96 -8.45 -14.79 24.51
N LYS A 97 -8.91 -13.54 24.49
CA LYS A 97 -10.33 -13.22 24.41
C LYS A 97 -10.96 -13.77 23.15
N LYS A 98 -10.26 -13.68 22.02
CA LYS A 98 -10.72 -14.22 20.75
C LYS A 98 -10.84 -15.74 20.82
N HIS A 99 -9.85 -16.39 21.42
CA HIS A 99 -9.83 -17.84 21.61
C HIS A 99 -10.96 -18.28 22.53
N GLU A 100 -11.17 -17.59 23.64
CA GLU A 100 -12.27 -17.85 24.57
C GLU A 100 -13.63 -17.71 23.87
N ARG A 101 -13.82 -16.73 23.04
CA ARG A 101 -15.04 -16.55 22.25
C ARG A 101 -15.30 -17.74 21.33
N LEU A 102 -14.27 -18.27 20.69
CA LEU A 102 -14.36 -19.41 19.81
C LEU A 102 -14.71 -20.69 20.58
N LEU A 103 -14.20 -20.82 21.80
CA LEU A 103 -14.49 -21.97 22.68
C LEU A 103 -15.87 -21.86 23.32
N ALA A 104 -16.36 -20.65 23.56
CA ALA A 104 -17.66 -20.40 24.18
C ALA A 104 -18.83 -20.52 23.19
N ALA A 105 -18.55 -20.50 21.90
CA ALA A 105 -19.56 -20.68 20.86
C ALA A 105 -19.87 -22.18 20.63
#